data_01a44d3c04a1a96c50e740e0afba12fb
#
_entry.id   01a44d3c04a1a96c50e740e0afba12fb
#
_cell.length_a   1.000
_cell.length_b   1.000
_cell.length_c   1.000
_cell.angle_alpha   90.00
_cell.angle_beta   90.00
_cell.angle_gamma   90.00
#
_symmetry.space_group_name_H-M   'P 1'
#
loop_
_entity.id
_entity.type
_entity.pdbx_description
1 polymer ?
#
loop_
_entity_poly.entity_id
_entity_poly.type
_entity_poly.pdbx_seq_one_letter_code
_entity_poly.pdbx_strand_id
1 'polypeptide(L)'
;MKRYTDYADQQTILRLRSEARTYPEIAQETGWSYETVRKVCRAGQPHSVRVLGRPAKGRLSSFDPRVRLACLRIKVRHRRWGAEVVRAELEKRNWAHAVKIPCASQIGAYFSQFKGRLVKVGRHLQLPQSNPATAIPPQAHSCWQIDVQEKVDLPGYGLVNVLDIVDTFTGIKIGVFLFPARQRNRFCKVSLEQYRQALRCAFERWGLPDRIRTDRERILVPEGNYPYPSVFTLWLTGLGIQHELIRRVIENGCVERSHRTRFDRLAGYTASTLSAWQEIAQYETWRMNVVLPSRGRRCHRQPPLLVYPQAAHPRRHYRMTDERTLFELERVKSYLTH
;
A
#
# COMPACT_ATOMS: atom_id res chain seq x y z
N MET A 1 21.05 -27.92 -29.07
CA MET A 1 21.82 -27.43 -27.89
C MET A 1 23.06 -26.72 -28.43
N LYS A 2 23.25 -25.43 -28.18
CA LYS A 2 24.46 -24.71 -28.61
C LYS A 2 25.64 -25.20 -27.77
N ARG A 3 26.55 -25.94 -28.39
CA ARG A 3 27.84 -26.28 -27.77
C ARG A 3 28.73 -25.03 -27.75
N TYR A 4 29.44 -24.84 -26.69
CA TYR A 4 30.44 -23.79 -26.54
C TYR A 4 31.82 -24.44 -26.45
N THR A 5 32.81 -23.93 -27.18
CA THR A 5 34.20 -24.36 -27.09
C THR A 5 34.73 -24.06 -25.68
N ASP A 6 35.27 -25.03 -25.00
CA ASP A 6 36.02 -24.82 -23.78
C ASP A 6 37.49 -24.42 -24.09
N TYR A 7 38.30 -24.26 -23.05
CA TYR A 7 39.69 -23.86 -23.20
C TYR A 7 40.52 -24.91 -23.95
N ALA A 8 40.29 -26.20 -23.68
CA ALA A 8 40.98 -27.31 -24.30
C ALA A 8 40.63 -27.44 -25.78
N ASP A 9 39.34 -27.29 -26.13
CA ASP A 9 38.87 -27.23 -27.50
C ASP A 9 39.56 -26.10 -28.31
N GLN A 10 39.67 -24.92 -27.69
CA GLN A 10 40.30 -23.75 -28.34
C GLN A 10 41.79 -23.97 -28.52
N GLN A 11 42.49 -24.55 -27.55
CA GLN A 11 43.90 -24.94 -27.70
C GLN A 11 44.10 -25.95 -28.83
N THR A 12 43.24 -26.97 -28.93
CA THR A 12 43.30 -27.97 -29.96
C THR A 12 43.12 -27.35 -31.35
N ILE A 13 42.12 -26.46 -31.51
CA ILE A 13 41.89 -25.72 -32.76
C ILE A 13 43.10 -24.87 -33.16
N LEU A 14 43.69 -24.15 -32.21
CA LEU A 14 44.86 -23.28 -32.46
C LEU A 14 46.12 -24.09 -32.80
N ARG A 15 46.33 -25.24 -32.12
CA ARG A 15 47.41 -26.17 -32.42
C ARG A 15 47.28 -26.68 -33.84
N LEU A 16 46.14 -27.21 -34.24
CA LEU A 16 45.90 -27.70 -35.59
C LEU A 16 46.09 -26.61 -36.67
N ARG A 17 45.76 -25.36 -36.32
CA ARG A 17 46.01 -24.21 -37.18
C ARG A 17 47.50 -23.90 -37.31
N SER A 18 48.29 -24.05 -36.26
CA SER A 18 49.77 -23.89 -36.32
C SER A 18 50.46 -24.99 -37.14
N GLU A 19 49.82 -26.13 -37.26
CA GLU A 19 50.22 -27.23 -38.14
C GLU A 19 49.81 -27.02 -39.62
N ALA A 20 49.44 -25.78 -39.99
CA ALA A 20 49.02 -25.36 -41.34
C ALA A 20 47.72 -26.00 -41.86
N ARG A 21 46.91 -26.64 -41.01
CA ARG A 21 45.61 -27.22 -41.41
C ARG A 21 44.65 -26.09 -41.83
N THR A 22 43.82 -26.40 -42.80
CA THR A 22 42.76 -25.45 -43.26
C THR A 22 41.55 -25.47 -42.30
N TYR A 23 40.77 -24.41 -42.30
CA TYR A 23 39.58 -24.34 -41.42
C TYR A 23 38.57 -25.44 -41.63
N PRO A 24 38.26 -25.92 -42.89
CA PRO A 24 37.44 -27.05 -43.10
C PRO A 24 37.98 -28.34 -42.47
N GLU A 25 39.24 -28.65 -42.63
CA GLU A 25 39.92 -29.82 -42.05
C GLU A 25 39.85 -29.82 -40.51
N ILE A 26 40.13 -28.66 -39.89
CA ILE A 26 40.02 -28.51 -38.45
C ILE A 26 38.57 -28.70 -38.00
N ALA A 27 37.60 -28.18 -38.75
CA ALA A 27 36.18 -28.36 -38.44
C ALA A 27 35.77 -29.85 -38.48
N GLN A 28 36.25 -30.58 -39.49
CA GLN A 28 36.00 -32.01 -39.62
C GLN A 28 36.64 -32.83 -38.51
N GLU A 29 37.88 -32.52 -38.15
CA GLU A 29 38.65 -33.25 -37.15
C GLU A 29 38.14 -33.00 -35.74
N THR A 30 37.77 -31.73 -35.41
CA THR A 30 37.31 -31.35 -34.08
C THR A 30 35.81 -31.45 -33.86
N GLY A 31 35.02 -31.67 -34.94
CA GLY A 31 33.56 -31.66 -34.89
C GLY A 31 32.93 -30.31 -34.64
N TRP A 32 33.68 -29.25 -34.71
CA TRP A 32 33.17 -27.85 -34.56
C TRP A 32 32.76 -27.27 -35.88
N SER A 33 31.79 -26.35 -35.89
CA SER A 33 31.39 -25.66 -37.10
C SER A 33 32.53 -24.80 -37.66
N TYR A 34 32.59 -24.68 -38.98
CA TYR A 34 33.55 -23.85 -39.70
C TYR A 34 33.65 -22.42 -39.11
N GLU A 35 32.51 -21.80 -38.83
CA GLU A 35 32.44 -20.46 -38.21
C GLU A 35 33.04 -20.40 -36.80
N THR A 36 32.87 -21.48 -36.01
CA THR A 36 33.48 -21.57 -34.69
C THR A 36 35.00 -21.65 -34.78
N VAL A 37 35.50 -22.55 -35.64
CA VAL A 37 36.95 -22.70 -35.92
C VAL A 37 37.54 -21.38 -36.36
N ARG A 38 36.93 -20.75 -37.36
CA ARG A 38 37.37 -19.44 -37.90
C ARG A 38 37.44 -18.35 -36.81
N LYS A 39 36.46 -18.30 -35.92
CA LYS A 39 36.44 -17.35 -34.78
C LYS A 39 37.60 -17.59 -33.81
N VAL A 40 37.82 -18.85 -33.44
CA VAL A 40 38.93 -19.21 -32.54
C VAL A 40 40.29 -18.87 -33.15
N CYS A 41 40.49 -19.22 -34.41
CA CYS A 41 41.74 -18.94 -35.11
C CYS A 41 41.99 -17.44 -35.31
N ARG A 42 40.95 -16.64 -35.59
CA ARG A 42 41.07 -15.17 -35.67
C ARG A 42 41.38 -14.52 -34.33
N ALA A 43 40.97 -15.11 -33.23
CA ALA A 43 41.28 -14.60 -31.91
C ALA A 43 42.76 -14.81 -31.53
N GLY A 44 43.45 -15.77 -32.15
CA GLY A 44 44.91 -16.00 -32.03
C GLY A 44 45.38 -16.51 -30.67
N GLN A 45 44.56 -16.44 -29.65
CA GLN A 45 44.84 -16.96 -28.31
C GLN A 45 43.59 -17.61 -27.72
N PRO A 46 43.76 -18.74 -26.97
CA PRO A 46 42.65 -19.32 -26.26
C PRO A 46 42.23 -18.36 -25.14
N HIS A 47 40.96 -18.01 -25.10
CA HIS A 47 40.44 -17.24 -23.99
C HIS A 47 40.37 -18.13 -22.73
N SER A 48 41.17 -17.79 -21.74
CA SER A 48 41.40 -18.60 -20.52
C SER A 48 40.17 -18.84 -19.68
N VAL A 49 39.17 -18.04 -19.77
CA VAL A 49 37.81 -18.30 -19.26
C VAL A 49 36.88 -17.53 -20.18
N ARG A 50 36.08 -18.22 -20.97
CA ARG A 50 34.88 -17.62 -21.45
C ARG A 50 33.98 -17.48 -20.24
N VAL A 51 33.94 -16.29 -19.66
CA VAL A 51 32.80 -15.93 -18.84
C VAL A 51 31.58 -16.08 -19.76
N LEU A 52 30.90 -17.21 -19.62
CA LEU A 52 29.71 -17.56 -20.39
C LEU A 52 28.67 -16.44 -20.22
N GLY A 53 28.56 -15.61 -21.23
CA GLY A 53 27.74 -14.42 -21.20
C GLY A 53 28.40 -13.27 -20.42
N ARG A 54 27.82 -12.10 -20.47
CA ARG A 54 28.08 -11.05 -19.49
C ARG A 54 27.90 -11.67 -18.11
N PRO A 55 28.86 -11.49 -17.18
CA PRO A 55 28.65 -11.94 -15.81
C PRO A 55 27.26 -11.47 -15.44
N ALA A 56 26.43 -12.40 -14.94
CA ALA A 56 25.03 -12.08 -14.64
C ALA A 56 25.08 -10.92 -13.65
N LYS A 57 25.10 -9.70 -14.20
CA LYS A 57 25.06 -8.50 -13.41
C LYS A 57 23.73 -8.61 -12.69
N GLY A 58 23.78 -8.86 -11.39
CA GLY A 58 22.59 -9.01 -10.56
C GLY A 58 21.64 -7.83 -10.83
N ARG A 59 20.36 -8.06 -10.73
CA ARG A 59 19.37 -6.98 -10.91
C ARG A 59 19.75 -5.78 -10.04
N LEU A 60 19.66 -4.59 -10.57
CA LEU A 60 20.15 -3.32 -10.00
C LEU A 60 21.70 -3.19 -9.92
N SER A 61 22.47 -4.02 -10.59
CA SER A 61 23.94 -3.91 -10.58
C SER A 61 24.47 -2.64 -11.23
N SER A 62 23.69 -2.01 -12.13
CA SER A 62 24.00 -0.72 -12.75
C SER A 62 23.66 0.49 -11.89
N PHE A 63 23.06 0.26 -10.71
CA PHE A 63 22.71 1.32 -9.77
C PHE A 63 23.74 1.36 -8.63
N ASP A 64 23.85 2.51 -7.98
CA ASP A 64 24.72 2.69 -6.82
C ASP A 64 24.50 1.58 -5.77
N PRO A 65 25.57 0.99 -5.22
CA PRO A 65 25.47 -0.04 -4.17
C PRO A 65 24.59 0.39 -2.97
N ARG A 66 24.60 1.69 -2.63
CA ARG A 66 23.77 2.25 -1.54
C ARG A 66 22.29 2.05 -1.83
N VAL A 67 21.86 2.17 -3.09
CA VAL A 67 20.46 1.93 -3.51
C VAL A 67 20.05 0.49 -3.25
N ARG A 68 20.90 -0.48 -3.64
CA ARG A 68 20.63 -1.91 -3.43
C ARG A 68 20.52 -2.26 -1.95
N LEU A 69 21.47 -1.75 -1.16
CA LEU A 69 21.48 -1.96 0.30
C LEU A 69 20.27 -1.33 0.96
N ALA A 70 19.89 -0.11 0.57
CA ALA A 70 18.72 0.58 1.09
C ALA A 70 17.43 -0.17 0.73
N CYS A 71 17.28 -0.66 -0.50
CA CYS A 71 16.14 -1.49 -0.92
C CYS A 71 15.98 -2.72 0.01
N LEU A 72 17.08 -3.42 0.28
CA LEU A 72 17.05 -4.60 1.14
C LEU A 72 16.72 -4.23 2.59
N ARG A 73 17.36 -3.23 3.16
CA ARG A 73 17.10 -2.75 4.53
C ARG A 73 15.65 -2.35 4.74
N ILE A 74 15.09 -1.56 3.81
CA ILE A 74 13.67 -1.18 3.85
C ILE A 74 12.78 -2.42 3.76
N LYS A 75 13.09 -3.35 2.82
CA LYS A 75 12.28 -4.56 2.62
C LYS A 75 12.34 -5.53 3.81
N VAL A 76 13.47 -5.66 4.47
CA VAL A 76 13.62 -6.49 5.69
C VAL A 76 12.80 -5.90 6.84
N ARG A 77 12.87 -4.58 7.04
CA ARG A 77 12.13 -3.87 8.08
C ARG A 77 10.62 -3.88 7.81
N HIS A 78 10.24 -3.67 6.55
CA HIS A 78 8.84 -3.56 6.14
C HIS A 78 8.52 -4.61 5.05
N ARG A 79 8.44 -5.88 5.45
CA ARG A 79 8.29 -7.02 4.53
C ARG A 79 7.08 -6.93 3.60
N ARG A 80 6.02 -6.23 4.02
CA ARG A 80 4.77 -6.07 3.25
C ARG A 80 4.79 -4.89 2.27
N TRP A 81 5.78 -4.00 2.35
CA TRP A 81 5.85 -2.86 1.44
C TRP A 81 6.16 -3.31 0.01
N GLY A 82 5.37 -2.83 -0.94
CA GLY A 82 5.57 -3.04 -2.38
C GLY A 82 6.69 -2.17 -2.93
N ALA A 83 7.10 -2.47 -4.16
CA ALA A 83 8.20 -1.76 -4.84
C ALA A 83 7.95 -0.25 -5.00
N GLU A 84 6.71 0.17 -5.22
CA GLU A 84 6.32 1.58 -5.35
C GLU A 84 6.59 2.36 -4.05
N VAL A 85 6.27 1.75 -2.91
CA VAL A 85 6.50 2.36 -1.59
C VAL A 85 7.97 2.43 -1.27
N VAL A 86 8.70 1.35 -1.56
CA VAL A 86 10.16 1.31 -1.36
C VAL A 86 10.84 2.38 -2.23
N ARG A 87 10.39 2.58 -3.47
CA ARG A 87 10.88 3.66 -4.33
C ARG A 87 10.64 5.03 -3.69
N ALA A 88 9.41 5.33 -3.28
CA ALA A 88 9.07 6.60 -2.63
C ALA A 88 9.90 6.84 -1.35
N GLU A 89 10.24 5.78 -0.63
CA GLU A 89 11.12 5.87 0.54
C GLU A 89 12.59 6.10 0.19
N LEU A 90 13.06 5.56 -0.92
CA LEU A 90 14.41 5.83 -1.44
C LEU A 90 14.56 7.29 -1.87
N GLU A 91 13.53 7.86 -2.51
CA GLU A 91 13.51 9.24 -2.99
C GLU A 91 13.63 10.28 -1.85
N LYS A 92 13.28 9.92 -0.63
CA LYS A 92 13.43 10.77 0.57
C LYS A 92 14.84 10.77 1.16
N ARG A 93 15.74 9.88 0.72
CA ARG A 93 17.07 9.80 1.29
C ARG A 93 17.92 11.01 0.89
N ASN A 94 18.72 11.55 1.79
CA ASN A 94 19.57 12.71 1.54
C ASN A 94 20.50 12.56 0.33
N TRP A 95 20.85 11.33 -0.02
CA TRP A 95 21.70 11.02 -1.16
C TRP A 95 20.89 10.73 -2.46
N ALA A 96 19.56 10.72 -2.41
CA ALA A 96 18.72 10.34 -3.57
C ALA A 96 18.91 11.28 -4.77
N HIS A 97 19.16 12.55 -4.55
CA HIS A 97 19.42 13.53 -5.59
C HIS A 97 20.75 13.32 -6.33
N ALA A 98 21.71 12.63 -5.70
CA ALA A 98 23.04 12.36 -6.25
C ALA A 98 23.14 11.03 -7.00
N VAL A 99 22.09 10.20 -6.98
CA VAL A 99 22.10 8.86 -7.59
C VAL A 99 20.80 8.56 -8.34
N LYS A 100 20.92 7.75 -9.38
CA LYS A 100 19.75 7.28 -10.12
C LYS A 100 18.94 6.30 -9.25
N ILE A 101 17.66 6.59 -9.04
CA ILE A 101 16.72 5.71 -8.33
C ILE A 101 16.05 4.77 -9.34
N PRO A 102 16.01 3.43 -9.08
CA PRO A 102 15.33 2.48 -9.94
C PRO A 102 13.82 2.71 -10.01
N CYS A 103 13.20 2.39 -11.14
CA CYS A 103 11.74 2.38 -11.21
C CYS A 103 11.15 1.22 -10.38
N ALA A 104 9.85 1.32 -10.05
CA ALA A 104 9.18 0.33 -9.21
C ALA A 104 9.24 -1.10 -9.80
N SER A 105 9.17 -1.24 -11.13
CA SER A 105 9.30 -2.55 -11.77
C SER A 105 10.68 -3.16 -11.60
N GLN A 106 11.75 -2.37 -11.67
CA GLN A 106 13.13 -2.82 -11.43
C GLN A 106 13.33 -3.24 -9.97
N ILE A 107 12.79 -2.48 -9.01
CA ILE A 107 12.81 -2.84 -7.57
C ILE A 107 12.02 -4.13 -7.34
N GLY A 108 10.83 -4.27 -7.93
CA GLY A 108 10.02 -5.47 -7.84
C GLY A 108 10.73 -6.70 -8.41
N ALA A 109 11.37 -6.54 -9.56
CA ALA A 109 12.20 -7.56 -10.16
C ALA A 109 13.42 -7.93 -9.29
N TYR A 110 14.02 -6.96 -8.60
CA TYR A 110 15.10 -7.22 -7.63
C TYR A 110 14.60 -8.04 -6.44
N PHE A 111 13.46 -7.69 -5.87
CA PHE A 111 12.88 -8.45 -4.76
C PHE A 111 12.48 -9.87 -5.16
N SER A 112 12.10 -10.11 -6.41
CA SER A 112 11.74 -11.45 -6.88
C SER A 112 12.90 -12.46 -6.82
N GLN A 113 14.16 -12.01 -6.75
CA GLN A 113 15.32 -12.87 -6.53
C GLN A 113 15.33 -13.49 -5.12
N PHE A 114 14.63 -12.87 -4.18
CA PHE A 114 14.58 -13.28 -2.77
C PHE A 114 13.22 -13.90 -2.40
N LYS A 115 12.50 -14.50 -3.40
CA LYS A 115 11.26 -15.22 -3.14
C LYS A 115 11.48 -16.31 -2.09
N GLY A 116 10.56 -16.39 -1.12
CA GLY A 116 10.65 -17.31 0.01
C GLY A 116 11.51 -16.82 1.19
N ARG A 117 12.50 -15.95 0.98
CA ARG A 117 13.32 -15.37 2.05
C ARG A 117 12.81 -14.01 2.53
N LEU A 118 12.54 -13.09 1.61
CA LEU A 118 12.11 -11.73 1.93
C LEU A 118 10.66 -11.43 1.52
N VAL A 119 10.10 -12.21 0.63
CA VAL A 119 8.74 -12.01 0.11
C VAL A 119 7.96 -13.29 0.33
N LYS A 120 6.91 -13.24 1.19
CA LYS A 120 5.91 -14.30 1.20
C LYS A 120 5.21 -14.26 -0.17
N VAL A 121 5.18 -15.41 -0.85
CA VAL A 121 4.37 -15.58 -2.07
C VAL A 121 2.91 -15.45 -1.62
N GLY A 122 2.33 -14.26 -1.79
CA GLY A 122 0.90 -14.10 -1.60
C GLY A 122 0.17 -14.96 -2.63
N ARG A 123 -0.85 -15.70 -2.21
CA ARG A 123 -1.80 -16.27 -3.17
C ARG A 123 -2.32 -15.11 -4.02
N HIS A 124 -2.27 -15.24 -5.33
CA HIS A 124 -3.01 -14.35 -6.21
C HIS A 124 -4.49 -14.49 -5.85
N LEU A 125 -4.98 -13.57 -5.04
CA LEU A 125 -6.41 -13.40 -4.89
C LEU A 125 -6.90 -12.99 -6.28
N GLN A 126 -7.71 -13.83 -6.89
CA GLN A 126 -8.49 -13.44 -8.06
C GLN A 126 -9.19 -12.15 -7.68
N LEU A 127 -8.96 -11.11 -8.48
CA LEU A 127 -9.70 -9.86 -8.31
C LEU A 127 -11.17 -10.21 -8.40
N PRO A 128 -12.00 -9.84 -7.43
CA PRO A 128 -13.43 -10.04 -7.54
C PRO A 128 -13.88 -9.42 -8.86
N GLN A 129 -14.67 -10.19 -9.62
CA GLN A 129 -15.32 -9.69 -10.83
C GLN A 129 -16.00 -8.37 -10.49
N SER A 130 -15.94 -7.42 -11.42
CA SER A 130 -16.47 -6.08 -11.26
C SER A 130 -17.91 -6.13 -10.75
N ASN A 131 -18.10 -5.77 -9.49
CA ASN A 131 -19.41 -5.66 -8.88
C ASN A 131 -20.19 -4.53 -9.54
N PRO A 132 -21.53 -4.69 -9.71
CA PRO A 132 -22.38 -3.61 -10.16
C PRO A 132 -22.12 -2.39 -9.26
N ALA A 133 -21.77 -1.30 -9.90
CA ALA A 133 -21.26 -0.11 -9.25
C ALA A 133 -22.25 0.40 -8.20
N THR A 134 -21.88 0.33 -6.93
CA THR A 134 -22.41 1.27 -5.94
C THR A 134 -22.26 2.66 -6.55
N ALA A 135 -23.33 3.44 -6.64
CA ALA A 135 -23.30 4.75 -7.27
C ALA A 135 -22.10 5.55 -6.73
N ILE A 136 -21.20 5.91 -7.64
CA ILE A 136 -19.98 6.58 -7.28
C ILE A 136 -20.33 8.00 -6.87
N PRO A 137 -19.92 8.49 -5.69
CA PRO A 137 -20.13 9.87 -5.30
C PRO A 137 -19.58 10.82 -6.35
N PRO A 138 -20.23 11.95 -6.65
CA PRO A 138 -19.85 12.80 -7.76
C PRO A 138 -18.53 13.57 -7.57
N GLN A 139 -18.10 13.79 -6.32
CA GLN A 139 -16.95 14.61 -6.00
C GLN A 139 -16.34 14.28 -4.61
N ALA A 140 -15.19 14.89 -4.31
CA ALA A 140 -14.58 14.82 -2.99
C ALA A 140 -15.54 15.28 -1.88
N HIS A 141 -15.48 14.59 -0.74
CA HIS A 141 -16.34 14.83 0.44
C HIS A 141 -17.84 14.63 0.23
N SER A 142 -18.27 14.09 -0.91
CA SER A 142 -19.68 13.72 -1.09
C SER A 142 -20.10 12.54 -0.24
N CYS A 143 -19.18 11.61 0.07
CA CYS A 143 -19.50 10.47 0.93
C CYS A 143 -18.23 9.97 1.61
N TRP A 144 -18.22 10.05 2.93
CA TRP A 144 -17.22 9.36 3.74
C TRP A 144 -17.74 8.00 4.19
N GLN A 145 -16.89 7.01 4.14
CA GLN A 145 -17.17 5.68 4.67
C GLN A 145 -16.37 5.47 5.94
N ILE A 146 -17.06 4.98 6.98
CA ILE A 146 -16.50 4.71 8.29
C ILE A 146 -16.65 3.24 8.60
N ASP A 147 -15.61 2.65 9.18
CA ASP A 147 -15.64 1.27 9.66
C ASP A 147 -14.64 1.08 10.79
N VAL A 148 -14.91 0.13 11.66
CA VAL A 148 -14.06 -0.22 12.78
C VAL A 148 -13.49 -1.62 12.61
N GLN A 149 -12.19 -1.72 12.63
CA GLN A 149 -11.52 -3.01 12.75
C GLN A 149 -11.23 -3.28 14.23
N GLU A 150 -11.95 -4.26 14.80
CA GLU A 150 -11.79 -4.64 16.20
C GLU A 150 -10.53 -5.50 16.44
N LYS A 151 -9.99 -5.41 17.64
CA LYS A 151 -8.93 -6.30 18.18
C LYS A 151 -7.69 -6.41 17.28
N VAL A 152 -7.24 -5.29 16.74
CA VAL A 152 -5.99 -5.22 16.00
C VAL A 152 -4.83 -5.26 16.99
N ASP A 153 -3.92 -6.21 16.81
CA ASP A 153 -2.71 -6.32 17.65
C ASP A 153 -1.63 -5.37 17.15
N LEU A 154 -1.21 -4.44 18.02
CA LEU A 154 -0.14 -3.49 17.76
C LEU A 154 1.12 -3.90 18.52
N PRO A 155 2.24 -4.18 17.83
CA PRO A 155 3.48 -4.63 18.43
C PRO A 155 4.00 -3.68 19.54
N GLY A 156 4.19 -4.21 20.74
CA GLY A 156 4.68 -3.46 21.90
C GLY A 156 3.61 -2.74 22.72
N TYR A 157 2.33 -2.70 22.23
CA TYR A 157 1.21 -2.11 22.99
C TYR A 157 0.10 -3.12 23.31
N GLY A 158 -0.32 -3.92 22.33
CA GLY A 158 -1.41 -4.87 22.45
C GLY A 158 -2.63 -4.53 21.61
N LEU A 159 -3.84 -4.98 22.05
CA LEU A 159 -5.05 -4.92 21.23
C LEU A 159 -5.73 -3.56 21.24
N VAL A 160 -6.06 -3.07 20.06
CA VAL A 160 -6.81 -1.83 19.83
C VAL A 160 -7.98 -2.05 18.89
N ASN A 161 -8.98 -1.17 18.97
CA ASN A 161 -9.99 -0.98 17.93
C ASN A 161 -9.54 0.20 17.05
N VAL A 162 -9.62 0.05 15.75
CA VAL A 162 -9.16 1.06 14.80
C VAL A 162 -10.32 1.54 13.95
N LEU A 163 -10.69 2.80 14.12
CA LEU A 163 -11.71 3.47 13.33
C LEU A 163 -11.04 4.14 12.13
N ASP A 164 -11.43 3.73 10.94
CA ASP A 164 -10.99 4.29 9.66
C ASP A 164 -12.09 5.16 9.03
N ILE A 165 -11.71 6.32 8.53
CA ILE A 165 -12.59 7.21 7.75
C ILE A 165 -11.94 7.43 6.37
N VAL A 166 -12.67 7.15 5.31
CA VAL A 166 -12.18 7.25 3.93
C VAL A 166 -13.18 8.02 3.06
N ASP A 167 -12.69 8.97 2.28
CA ASP A 167 -13.47 9.55 1.20
C ASP A 167 -13.64 8.55 0.05
N THR A 168 -14.87 8.21 -0.29
CA THR A 168 -15.16 7.14 -1.26
C THR A 168 -14.94 7.54 -2.71
N PHE A 169 -14.91 8.84 -3.01
CA PHE A 169 -14.61 9.34 -4.36
C PHE A 169 -13.11 9.38 -4.64
N THR A 170 -12.35 10.05 -3.79
CA THR A 170 -10.90 10.28 -3.98
C THR A 170 -10.05 9.14 -3.47
N GLY A 171 -10.55 8.36 -2.49
CA GLY A 171 -9.77 7.39 -1.73
C GLY A 171 -8.83 8.02 -0.69
N ILE A 172 -8.97 9.33 -0.43
CA ILE A 172 -8.25 10.05 0.63
C ILE A 172 -8.60 9.42 1.97
N LYS A 173 -7.57 9.18 2.79
CA LYS A 173 -7.72 8.76 4.18
C LYS A 173 -8.03 10.01 5.00
N ILE A 174 -9.27 10.16 5.39
CA ILE A 174 -9.76 11.28 6.19
C ILE A 174 -9.20 11.22 7.59
N GLY A 175 -9.19 10.02 8.20
CA GLY A 175 -8.60 9.81 9.51
C GLY A 175 -8.48 8.34 9.89
N VAL A 176 -7.56 8.08 10.82
CA VAL A 176 -7.39 6.80 11.50
C VAL A 176 -7.29 7.09 12.99
N PHE A 177 -8.15 6.47 13.78
CA PHE A 177 -8.24 6.70 15.22
C PHE A 177 -8.13 5.37 15.95
N LEU A 178 -7.28 5.33 16.97
CA LEU A 178 -6.99 4.14 17.75
C LEU A 178 -7.64 4.24 19.12
N PHE A 179 -8.36 3.21 19.52
CA PHE A 179 -8.99 3.11 20.82
C PHE A 179 -8.58 1.80 21.51
N PRO A 180 -8.35 1.78 22.84
CA PRO A 180 -8.06 0.54 23.55
C PRO A 180 -9.17 -0.48 23.34
N ALA A 181 -8.83 -1.73 22.96
CA ALA A 181 -9.81 -2.79 22.82
C ALA A 181 -10.14 -3.48 24.16
N ARG A 182 -9.43 -3.13 25.24
CA ARG A 182 -9.64 -3.67 26.57
C ARG A 182 -9.73 -2.56 27.62
N GLN A 183 -10.72 -2.66 28.50
CA GLN A 183 -10.84 -1.87 29.74
C GLN A 183 -11.14 -2.82 30.88
N ARG A 184 -10.41 -2.72 31.99
CA ARG A 184 -10.58 -3.58 33.18
C ARG A 184 -10.72 -5.07 32.82
N ASN A 185 -9.83 -5.58 31.97
CA ASN A 185 -9.80 -6.97 31.47
C ASN A 185 -11.01 -7.43 30.63
N ARG A 186 -11.90 -6.53 30.23
CA ARG A 186 -13.01 -6.83 29.31
C ARG A 186 -12.76 -6.23 27.92
N PHE A 187 -13.18 -6.94 26.89
CA PHE A 187 -13.19 -6.38 25.54
C PHE A 187 -14.26 -5.29 25.43
N CYS A 188 -13.89 -4.15 24.87
CA CYS A 188 -14.77 -3.02 24.65
C CYS A 188 -14.85 -2.72 23.16
N LYS A 189 -16.04 -2.42 22.68
CA LYS A 189 -16.26 -1.82 21.36
C LYS A 189 -16.00 -0.32 21.41
N VAL A 190 -15.89 0.29 20.23
CA VAL A 190 -15.83 1.75 20.12
C VAL A 190 -17.17 2.32 20.58
N SER A 191 -17.13 3.26 21.52
CA SER A 191 -18.34 3.91 22.05
C SER A 191 -18.84 5.00 21.10
N LEU A 192 -20.13 5.39 21.26
CA LEU A 192 -20.71 6.49 20.48
C LEU A 192 -19.92 7.80 20.64
N GLU A 193 -19.43 8.09 21.84
CA GLU A 193 -18.63 9.31 22.07
C GLU A 193 -17.26 9.23 21.39
N GLN A 194 -16.64 8.05 21.33
CA GLN A 194 -15.41 7.85 20.57
C GLN A 194 -15.62 8.04 19.06
N TYR A 195 -16.77 7.57 18.50
CA TYR A 195 -17.14 7.87 17.12
C TYR A 195 -17.30 9.39 16.89
N ARG A 196 -18.00 10.08 17.80
CA ARG A 196 -18.19 11.53 17.72
C ARG A 196 -16.86 12.28 17.81
N GLN A 197 -16.00 11.91 18.75
CA GLN A 197 -14.68 12.52 18.91
C GLN A 197 -13.82 12.36 17.64
N ALA A 198 -13.76 11.14 17.09
CA ALA A 198 -13.04 10.89 15.85
C ALA A 198 -13.58 11.72 14.68
N LEU A 199 -14.90 11.84 14.57
CA LEU A 199 -15.55 12.62 13.54
C LEU A 199 -15.36 14.13 13.73
N ARG A 200 -15.41 14.66 14.96
CA ARG A 200 -15.09 16.07 15.24
C ARG A 200 -13.68 16.42 14.77
N CYS A 201 -12.68 15.62 15.13
CA CYS A 201 -11.31 15.83 14.63
C CYS A 201 -11.24 15.78 13.09
N ALA A 202 -12.00 14.88 12.46
CA ALA A 202 -12.06 14.79 11.01
C ALA A 202 -12.75 16.03 10.39
N PHE A 203 -13.85 16.49 10.98
CA PHE A 203 -14.60 17.66 10.52
C PHE A 203 -13.80 18.97 10.67
N GLU A 204 -13.06 19.13 11.76
CA GLU A 204 -12.17 20.29 11.98
C GLU A 204 -11.12 20.39 10.88
N ARG A 205 -10.57 19.25 10.47
CA ARG A 205 -9.51 19.21 9.46
C ARG A 205 -10.02 19.29 8.02
N TRP A 206 -11.10 18.59 7.70
CA TRP A 206 -11.56 18.34 6.33
C TRP A 206 -12.91 18.99 6.02
N GLY A 207 -13.59 19.59 7.00
CA GLY A 207 -14.97 20.06 6.89
C GLY A 207 -16.00 18.95 6.93
N LEU A 208 -17.25 19.32 6.70
CA LEU A 208 -18.38 18.40 6.75
C LEU A 208 -18.62 17.73 5.39
N PRO A 209 -18.74 16.38 5.33
CA PRO A 209 -19.16 15.70 4.12
C PRO A 209 -20.67 15.87 3.87
N ASP A 210 -21.14 15.53 2.65
CA ASP A 210 -22.56 15.50 2.36
C ASP A 210 -23.21 14.27 3.03
N ARG A 211 -22.49 13.12 3.04
CA ARG A 211 -22.98 11.85 3.59
C ARG A 211 -21.90 11.12 4.37
N ILE A 212 -22.32 10.39 5.39
CA ILE A 212 -21.51 9.41 6.10
C ILE A 212 -22.18 8.05 5.96
N ARG A 213 -21.41 7.08 5.47
CA ARG A 213 -21.81 5.69 5.30
C ARG A 213 -21.15 4.83 6.37
N THR A 214 -21.98 4.06 7.12
CA THR A 214 -21.53 3.11 8.14
C THR A 214 -22.14 1.75 7.90
N ASP A 215 -21.59 0.74 8.53
CA ASP A 215 -22.25 -0.54 8.69
C ASP A 215 -23.43 -0.45 9.65
N ARG A 216 -24.12 -1.58 9.88
CA ARG A 216 -25.24 -1.67 10.81
C ARG A 216 -24.78 -2.03 12.22
N GLU A 217 -23.71 -1.44 12.69
CA GLU A 217 -23.29 -1.64 14.07
C GLU A 217 -24.38 -1.15 15.04
N ARG A 218 -24.70 -1.96 16.04
CA ARG A 218 -25.81 -1.73 16.96
C ARG A 218 -25.81 -0.35 17.62
N ILE A 219 -24.62 0.22 17.86
CA ILE A 219 -24.47 1.53 18.47
C ILE A 219 -24.82 2.70 17.52
N LEU A 220 -24.79 2.45 16.21
CA LEU A 220 -25.04 3.46 15.17
C LEU A 220 -26.47 3.41 14.62
N VAL A 221 -27.19 2.32 14.86
CA VAL A 221 -28.57 2.10 14.40
C VAL A 221 -29.55 2.14 15.57
N PRO A 222 -30.83 2.42 15.32
CA PRO A 222 -31.85 2.35 16.37
C PRO A 222 -31.95 0.93 16.96
N GLU A 223 -32.18 0.82 18.25
CA GLU A 223 -32.48 -0.49 18.91
C GLU A 223 -33.93 -0.92 18.61
N GLY A 224 -34.07 -2.12 18.07
CA GLY A 224 -35.39 -2.74 17.87
C GLY A 224 -36.25 -2.04 16.81
N ASN A 225 -37.57 -2.14 16.96
CA ASN A 225 -38.58 -1.53 16.08
C ASN A 225 -38.91 -0.07 16.45
N TYR A 226 -38.00 0.65 17.07
CA TYR A 226 -38.25 2.04 17.43
C TYR A 226 -38.37 2.90 16.16
N PRO A 227 -39.42 3.71 16.05
CA PRO A 227 -39.67 4.54 14.87
C PRO A 227 -38.71 5.74 14.76
N TYR A 228 -37.90 5.99 15.77
CA TYR A 228 -37.04 7.15 15.83
C TYR A 228 -35.61 6.81 15.37
N PRO A 229 -34.93 7.75 14.67
CA PRO A 229 -33.54 7.58 14.29
C PRO A 229 -32.62 7.46 15.52
N SER A 230 -31.47 6.77 15.36
CA SER A 230 -30.47 6.68 16.43
C SER A 230 -29.92 8.05 16.82
N VAL A 231 -29.40 8.17 18.05
CA VAL A 231 -28.72 9.39 18.52
C VAL A 231 -27.58 9.80 17.58
N PHE A 232 -26.87 8.85 17.01
CA PHE A 232 -25.83 9.10 16.01
C PHE A 232 -26.42 9.72 14.72
N THR A 233 -27.50 9.14 14.20
CA THR A 233 -28.19 9.66 13.00
C THR A 233 -28.70 11.07 13.25
N LEU A 234 -29.32 11.33 14.41
CA LEU A 234 -29.82 12.67 14.76
C LEU A 234 -28.68 13.70 14.82
N TRP A 235 -27.55 13.33 15.42
CA TRP A 235 -26.38 14.18 15.48
C TRP A 235 -25.85 14.55 14.09
N LEU A 236 -25.69 13.56 13.19
CA LEU A 236 -25.29 13.81 11.81
C LEU A 236 -26.29 14.67 11.04
N THR A 237 -27.60 14.37 11.17
CA THR A 237 -28.66 15.12 10.52
C THR A 237 -28.65 16.59 10.92
N GLY A 238 -28.43 16.87 12.21
CA GLY A 238 -28.32 18.24 12.68
C GLY A 238 -27.12 19.01 12.14
N LEU A 239 -26.02 18.33 11.83
CA LEU A 239 -24.89 18.89 11.10
C LEU A 239 -25.16 18.99 9.58
N GLY A 240 -26.36 18.61 9.13
CA GLY A 240 -26.72 18.56 7.72
C GLY A 240 -25.98 17.46 6.94
N ILE A 241 -25.61 16.39 7.63
CA ILE A 241 -24.96 15.22 7.06
C ILE A 241 -25.96 14.08 6.96
N GLN A 242 -26.13 13.50 5.78
CA GLN A 242 -26.97 12.32 5.59
C GLN A 242 -26.28 11.07 6.13
N HIS A 243 -26.91 10.35 7.05
CA HIS A 243 -26.47 9.03 7.48
C HIS A 243 -26.98 7.94 6.53
N GLU A 244 -26.09 7.18 5.94
CA GLU A 244 -26.39 6.09 5.02
C GLU A 244 -25.90 4.77 5.60
N LEU A 245 -26.81 3.79 5.74
CA LEU A 245 -26.46 2.46 6.21
C LEU A 245 -26.12 1.53 5.04
N ILE A 246 -25.00 0.83 5.16
CA ILE A 246 -24.59 -0.19 4.20
C ILE A 246 -25.63 -1.30 4.16
N ARG A 247 -26.12 -1.61 2.98
CA ARG A 247 -27.13 -2.66 2.76
C ARG A 247 -26.49 -4.01 2.43
N ARG A 248 -25.34 -4.00 1.77
CA ARG A 248 -24.64 -5.18 1.28
C ARG A 248 -23.16 -5.13 1.68
N VAL A 249 -22.60 -6.24 2.12
CA VAL A 249 -21.17 -6.35 2.50
C VAL A 249 -20.23 -5.82 1.41
N ILE A 250 -20.62 -5.99 0.16
CA ILE A 250 -19.85 -5.55 -1.01
C ILE A 250 -19.66 -4.02 -1.08
N GLU A 251 -20.54 -3.25 -0.45
CA GLU A 251 -20.46 -1.78 -0.39
C GLU A 251 -19.35 -1.31 0.55
N ASN A 252 -18.83 -2.21 1.41
CA ASN A 252 -17.76 -1.93 2.38
C ASN A 252 -16.36 -2.01 1.76
N GLY A 253 -16.21 -2.43 0.52
CA GLY A 253 -14.92 -2.71 -0.12
C GLY A 253 -13.94 -1.54 -0.18
N CYS A 254 -14.39 -0.29 -0.01
CA CYS A 254 -13.50 0.87 0.01
C CYS A 254 -12.71 0.95 1.33
N VAL A 255 -13.40 0.83 2.45
CA VAL A 255 -12.80 0.89 3.78
C VAL A 255 -12.05 -0.40 4.13
N GLU A 256 -12.53 -1.57 3.73
CA GLU A 256 -11.82 -2.85 3.90
C GLU A 256 -10.46 -2.83 3.20
N ARG A 257 -10.39 -2.25 1.99
CA ARG A 257 -9.13 -2.03 1.30
C ARG A 257 -8.22 -1.05 2.07
N SER A 258 -8.82 -0.06 2.73
CA SER A 258 -8.11 0.84 3.63
C SER A 258 -7.47 0.09 4.79
N HIS A 259 -8.22 -0.78 5.46
CA HIS A 259 -7.73 -1.61 6.58
C HIS A 259 -6.52 -2.43 6.15
N ARG A 260 -6.59 -3.14 5.02
CA ARG A 260 -5.46 -3.92 4.49
C ARG A 260 -4.26 -3.03 4.21
N THR A 261 -4.45 -1.89 3.54
CA THR A 261 -3.36 -0.97 3.22
C THR A 261 -2.71 -0.42 4.48
N ARG A 262 -3.50 0.02 5.47
CA ARG A 262 -3.00 0.46 6.77
C ARG A 262 -2.19 -0.62 7.48
N PHE A 263 -2.72 -1.83 7.58
CA PHE A 263 -2.02 -2.94 8.20
C PHE A 263 -0.64 -3.18 7.57
N ASP A 264 -0.56 -3.12 6.24
CA ASP A 264 0.70 -3.25 5.52
C ASP A 264 1.66 -2.08 5.80
N ARG A 265 1.14 -0.87 6.07
CA ARG A 265 1.95 0.33 6.39
C ARG A 265 2.46 0.31 7.82
N LEU A 266 1.63 -0.08 8.76
CA LEU A 266 2.02 -0.16 10.18
C LEU A 266 2.94 -1.33 10.47
N ALA A 267 3.00 -2.33 9.59
CA ALA A 267 3.90 -3.48 9.74
C ALA A 267 5.38 -3.03 9.76
N GLY A 268 6.07 -3.32 10.86
CA GLY A 268 7.47 -2.96 11.08
C GLY A 268 7.68 -1.76 12.00
N TYR A 269 6.60 -1.12 12.46
CA TYR A 269 6.64 -0.20 13.60
C TYR A 269 6.42 -0.95 14.90
N THR A 270 6.94 -0.36 15.99
CA THR A 270 6.75 -0.85 17.37
C THR A 270 6.71 0.36 18.28
N ALA A 271 5.73 0.43 19.16
CA ALA A 271 5.63 1.48 20.17
C ALA A 271 4.95 0.92 21.43
N SER A 272 5.29 1.48 22.59
CA SER A 272 4.78 1.04 23.89
C SER A 272 3.53 1.78 24.36
N THR A 273 3.16 2.88 23.72
CA THR A 273 2.02 3.71 24.11
C THR A 273 1.03 3.89 22.96
N LEU A 274 -0.25 4.07 23.31
CA LEU A 274 -1.29 4.35 22.34
C LEU A 274 -1.08 5.68 21.62
N SER A 275 -0.59 6.69 22.33
CA SER A 275 -0.28 8.02 21.74
C SER A 275 0.78 7.91 20.64
N ALA A 276 1.88 7.20 20.90
CA ALA A 276 2.92 6.98 19.90
C ALA A 276 2.39 6.20 18.69
N TRP A 277 1.51 5.20 18.91
CA TRP A 277 0.84 4.50 17.82
C TRP A 277 -0.11 5.40 17.04
N GLN A 278 -0.83 6.30 17.72
CA GLN A 278 -1.71 7.28 17.06
C GLN A 278 -0.90 8.23 16.17
N GLU A 279 0.25 8.71 16.63
CA GLU A 279 1.17 9.53 15.83
C GLU A 279 1.69 8.78 14.60
N ILE A 280 2.11 7.51 14.77
CA ILE A 280 2.53 6.65 13.66
C ILE A 280 1.38 6.47 12.65
N ALA A 281 0.17 6.21 13.12
CA ALA A 281 -1.00 6.04 12.27
C ALA A 281 -1.35 7.32 11.51
N GLN A 282 -1.28 8.49 12.16
CA GLN A 282 -1.48 9.80 11.52
C GLN A 282 -0.40 10.09 10.48
N TYR A 283 0.86 9.83 10.80
CA TYR A 283 1.98 10.00 9.87
C TYR A 283 1.82 9.13 8.62
N GLU A 284 1.48 7.84 8.78
CA GLU A 284 1.25 6.95 7.64
C GLU A 284 -0.01 7.35 6.86
N THR A 285 -1.04 7.85 7.52
CA THR A 285 -2.24 8.42 6.88
C THR A 285 -1.86 9.63 6.01
N TRP A 286 -1.07 10.56 6.53
CA TRP A 286 -0.54 11.68 5.75
C TRP A 286 0.27 11.19 4.54
N ARG A 287 1.19 10.23 4.76
CA ARG A 287 1.99 9.66 3.67
C ARG A 287 1.13 9.02 2.57
N MET A 288 0.09 8.28 2.95
CA MET A 288 -0.84 7.68 1.99
C MET A 288 -1.58 8.72 1.15
N ASN A 289 -1.83 9.89 1.69
CA ASN A 289 -2.54 10.95 0.98
C ASN A 289 -1.62 11.81 0.10
N VAL A 290 -0.37 12.08 0.52
CA VAL A 290 0.50 13.10 -0.08
C VAL A 290 1.71 12.50 -0.81
N VAL A 291 2.22 11.35 -0.36
CA VAL A 291 3.51 10.83 -0.80
C VAL A 291 3.39 9.51 -1.55
N LEU A 292 2.54 8.61 -1.06
CA LEU A 292 2.52 7.24 -1.55
C LEU A 292 1.55 7.06 -2.71
N PRO A 293 1.95 6.32 -3.76
CA PRO A 293 1.08 6.05 -4.88
C PRO A 293 -0.14 5.22 -4.46
N SER A 294 -1.31 5.71 -4.80
CA SER A 294 -2.58 5.01 -4.58
C SER A 294 -2.92 4.13 -5.78
N ARG A 295 -3.31 2.88 -5.51
CA ARG A 295 -3.82 1.96 -6.53
C ARG A 295 -5.31 2.13 -6.81
N GLY A 296 -5.95 3.14 -6.22
CA GLY A 296 -7.32 3.52 -6.53
C GLY A 296 -7.46 3.81 -8.02
N ARG A 297 -8.55 3.34 -8.66
CA ARG A 297 -8.77 3.44 -10.11
C ARG A 297 -8.65 4.88 -10.63
N ARG A 298 -8.90 5.87 -9.77
CA ARG A 298 -8.91 7.30 -10.14
C ARG A 298 -7.63 8.05 -9.80
N CYS A 299 -6.73 7.43 -9.04
CA CYS A 299 -5.47 8.09 -8.65
C CYS A 299 -4.31 7.82 -9.61
N HIS A 300 -4.49 6.96 -10.63
CA HIS A 300 -3.48 6.66 -11.65
C HIS A 300 -2.08 6.39 -11.06
N ARG A 301 -2.02 5.71 -9.92
CA ARG A 301 -0.79 5.45 -9.16
C ARG A 301 -0.08 6.71 -8.65
N GLN A 302 -0.81 7.79 -8.46
CA GLN A 302 -0.33 9.00 -7.80
C GLN A 302 -0.92 9.13 -6.40
N PRO A 303 -0.33 9.93 -5.51
CA PRO A 303 -0.93 10.27 -4.23
C PRO A 303 -2.31 10.92 -4.41
N PRO A 304 -3.32 10.55 -3.62
CA PRO A 304 -4.67 11.07 -3.79
C PRO A 304 -4.78 12.60 -3.75
N LEU A 305 -4.06 13.28 -2.84
CA LEU A 305 -4.08 14.74 -2.75
C LEU A 305 -3.31 15.44 -3.88
N LEU A 306 -2.42 14.75 -4.58
CA LEU A 306 -1.81 15.29 -5.80
C LEU A 306 -2.81 15.29 -6.96
N VAL A 307 -3.67 14.27 -7.04
CA VAL A 307 -4.72 14.15 -8.07
C VAL A 307 -5.92 15.05 -7.77
N TYR A 308 -6.25 15.18 -6.49
CA TYR A 308 -7.42 15.93 -6.00
C TYR A 308 -7.02 17.01 -4.99
N PRO A 309 -6.21 18.02 -5.36
CA PRO A 309 -5.72 19.03 -4.43
C PRO A 309 -6.85 19.85 -3.79
N GLN A 310 -7.96 20.04 -4.51
CA GLN A 310 -9.15 20.72 -4.00
C GLN A 310 -9.79 20.00 -2.80
N ALA A 311 -9.53 18.71 -2.61
CA ALA A 311 -10.04 17.97 -1.46
C ALA A 311 -9.34 18.35 -0.14
N ALA A 312 -8.22 19.07 -0.19
CA ALA A 312 -7.60 19.62 1.01
C ALA A 312 -8.37 20.82 1.60
N HIS A 313 -9.30 21.39 0.82
CA HIS A 313 -10.09 22.55 1.23
C HIS A 313 -11.52 22.12 1.57
N PRO A 314 -12.01 22.46 2.77
CA PRO A 314 -13.36 22.10 3.18
C PRO A 314 -14.40 22.84 2.33
N ARG A 315 -15.38 22.11 1.82
CA ARG A 315 -16.55 22.67 1.12
C ARG A 315 -17.58 23.27 2.09
N ARG A 316 -17.68 22.65 3.27
CA ARG A 316 -18.57 23.04 4.36
C ARG A 316 -17.73 23.07 5.63
N HIS A 317 -17.64 24.21 6.27
CA HIS A 317 -16.88 24.35 7.50
C HIS A 317 -17.65 23.76 8.68
N TYR A 318 -16.92 23.13 9.57
CA TYR A 318 -17.45 22.67 10.84
C TYR A 318 -17.20 23.72 11.92
N ARG A 319 -18.23 23.98 12.76
CA ARG A 319 -18.13 24.81 13.95
C ARG A 319 -18.74 24.06 15.13
N MET A 320 -18.04 23.99 16.24
CA MET A 320 -18.56 23.31 17.43
C MET A 320 -19.86 23.95 17.96
N THR A 321 -20.10 25.24 17.67
CA THR A 321 -21.35 25.92 17.96
C THR A 321 -22.56 25.32 17.25
N ASP A 322 -22.32 24.69 16.10
CA ASP A 322 -23.41 24.06 15.31
C ASP A 322 -23.98 22.82 16.04
N GLU A 323 -23.23 22.23 16.95
CA GLU A 323 -23.68 21.09 17.76
C GLU A 323 -24.61 21.52 18.92
N ARG A 324 -24.57 22.77 19.39
CA ARG A 324 -25.39 23.20 20.54
C ARG A 324 -26.90 23.06 20.31
N THR A 325 -27.35 23.33 19.10
CA THR A 325 -28.76 23.19 18.71
C THR A 325 -29.22 21.72 18.76
N LEU A 326 -28.30 20.77 18.60
CA LEU A 326 -28.58 19.33 18.56
C LEU A 326 -28.73 18.70 19.96
N PHE A 327 -28.04 19.25 20.96
CA PHE A 327 -28.26 18.81 22.35
C PHE A 327 -29.71 19.06 22.81
N GLU A 328 -30.37 20.07 22.26
CA GLU A 328 -31.78 20.33 22.50
C GLU A 328 -32.67 19.29 21.85
N LEU A 329 -32.36 18.85 20.64
CA LEU A 329 -33.08 17.79 19.95
C LEU A 329 -32.91 16.43 20.63
N GLU A 330 -31.72 16.09 21.13
CA GLU A 330 -31.49 14.90 21.92
C GLU A 330 -32.26 14.91 23.26
N ARG A 331 -32.34 16.08 23.89
CA ARG A 331 -33.21 16.30 25.06
C ARG A 331 -34.68 16.07 24.72
N VAL A 332 -35.18 16.63 23.64
CA VAL A 332 -36.56 16.42 23.18
C VAL A 332 -36.82 14.94 22.92
N LYS A 333 -35.89 14.22 22.32
CA LYS A 333 -36.00 12.76 22.13
C LYS A 333 -36.08 12.03 23.49
N SER A 334 -35.28 12.38 24.44
CA SER A 334 -35.29 11.78 25.79
C SER A 334 -36.63 12.00 26.50
N TYR A 335 -37.31 13.12 26.26
CA TYR A 335 -38.67 13.39 26.83
C TYR A 335 -39.78 12.65 26.08
N LEU A 336 -39.58 12.31 24.78
CA LEU A 336 -40.58 11.61 23.98
C LEU A 336 -40.50 10.07 24.12
N THR A 337 -39.43 9.56 24.74
CA THR A 337 -39.22 8.12 24.97
C THR A 337 -39.54 7.68 26.40
N HIS A 338 -39.94 8.60 27.29
CA HIS A 338 -40.50 8.36 28.61
C HIS A 338 -41.97 8.76 28.65
#